data_eee92390862320573c9c530ff5a4ded6
#
_entry.id   eee92390862320573c9c530ff5a4ded6
#
_cell.length_a   1.000
_cell.length_b   1.000
_cell.length_c   1.000
_cell.angle_alpha   90.00
_cell.angle_beta   90.00
_cell.angle_gamma   90.00
#
_symmetry.space_group_name_H-M   'P 1'
#
loop_
_entity.id
_entity.type
_entity.pdbx_description
1 polymer ?
#
loop_
_entity_poly.entity_id
_entity_poly.type
_entity_poly.pdbx_seq_one_letter_code
_entity_poly.pdbx_strand_id
1 'polypeptide(L)'
;MGFLKAFASLLIASLVLVHFTYALQEGVKPQAPSPQPPKPIDCGAACTTRCSKSSRPNLCNRACGSCCRTCHCVPPGTSGNYEACPCYFALTTHNSTRKCP
;
A
#
# COMPACT_ATOMS: atom_id res chain seq x y z
N MET A 1 -64.68 7.33 -5.36
CA MET A 1 -63.74 6.43 -6.10
C MET A 1 -62.44 7.15 -6.53
N GLY A 2 -62.42 8.47 -6.69
CA GLY A 2 -61.22 9.22 -7.01
C GLY A 2 -60.14 9.26 -5.92
N PHE A 3 -60.54 9.17 -4.68
CA PHE A 3 -59.62 9.23 -3.53
C PHE A 3 -58.71 7.99 -3.44
N LEU A 4 -59.19 6.81 -3.75
CA LEU A 4 -58.40 5.57 -3.70
C LEU A 4 -57.28 5.55 -4.74
N LYS A 5 -57.56 6.09 -5.93
CA LYS A 5 -56.56 6.20 -7.01
C LYS A 5 -55.48 7.23 -6.65
N ALA A 6 -55.83 8.35 -6.05
CA ALA A 6 -54.89 9.37 -5.62
C ALA A 6 -54.01 8.86 -4.48
N PHE A 7 -54.50 8.12 -3.53
CA PHE A 7 -53.70 7.52 -2.46
C PHE A 7 -52.75 6.45 -2.97
N ALA A 8 -53.18 5.62 -3.90
CA ALA A 8 -52.30 4.62 -4.53
C ALA A 8 -51.14 5.27 -5.29
N SER A 9 -51.38 6.34 -6.03
CA SER A 9 -50.34 7.10 -6.73
C SER A 9 -49.35 7.72 -5.77
N LEU A 10 -49.80 8.30 -4.69
CA LEU A 10 -48.94 8.91 -3.66
C LEU A 10 -48.08 7.87 -2.96
N LEU A 11 -48.63 6.71 -2.63
CA LEU A 11 -47.91 5.60 -2.00
C LEU A 11 -46.82 5.06 -2.95
N ILE A 12 -47.09 4.89 -4.22
CA ILE A 12 -46.15 4.41 -5.22
C ILE A 12 -45.01 5.43 -5.41
N ALA A 13 -45.31 6.71 -5.51
CA ALA A 13 -44.31 7.77 -5.61
C ALA A 13 -43.39 7.82 -4.38
N SER A 14 -43.97 7.64 -3.20
CA SER A 14 -43.25 7.60 -1.94
C SER A 14 -42.30 6.39 -1.89
N LEU A 15 -42.75 5.22 -2.31
CA LEU A 15 -41.93 4.02 -2.39
C LEU A 15 -40.78 4.15 -3.40
N VAL A 16 -41.04 4.75 -4.55
CA VAL A 16 -39.99 4.99 -5.56
C VAL A 16 -38.92 5.93 -5.04
N LEU A 17 -39.31 7.01 -4.33
CA LEU A 17 -38.38 7.95 -3.72
C LEU A 17 -37.53 7.27 -2.64
N VAL A 18 -38.12 6.42 -1.81
CA VAL A 18 -37.37 5.66 -0.79
C VAL A 18 -36.39 4.72 -1.42
N HIS A 19 -36.77 4.00 -2.46
CA HIS A 19 -35.86 3.11 -3.19
C HIS A 19 -34.72 3.88 -3.86
N PHE A 20 -35.01 5.05 -4.39
CA PHE A 20 -34.00 5.90 -5.03
C PHE A 20 -32.97 6.41 -4.01
N THR A 21 -33.41 6.80 -2.82
CA THR A 21 -32.48 7.23 -1.75
C THR A 21 -31.63 6.08 -1.23
N TYR A 22 -32.18 4.90 -1.10
CA TYR A 22 -31.39 3.70 -0.73
C TYR A 22 -30.37 3.34 -1.82
N ALA A 23 -30.73 3.41 -3.09
CA ALA A 23 -29.81 3.14 -4.19
C ALA A 23 -28.65 4.14 -4.21
N LEU A 24 -28.89 5.41 -3.88
CA LEU A 24 -27.84 6.42 -3.76
C LEU A 24 -26.90 6.16 -2.58
N GLN A 25 -27.42 5.64 -1.47
CA GLN A 25 -26.60 5.30 -0.31
C GLN A 25 -25.71 4.07 -0.57
N GLU A 26 -26.18 3.13 -1.36
CA GLU A 26 -25.36 1.98 -1.75
C GLU A 26 -24.26 2.35 -2.76
N GLY A 27 -24.49 3.38 -3.56
CA GLY A 27 -23.48 3.91 -4.49
C GLY A 27 -22.35 4.67 -3.80
N VAL A 28 -22.56 5.12 -2.56
CA VAL A 28 -21.51 5.68 -1.70
C VAL A 28 -21.08 4.61 -0.71
N LYS A 29 -20.55 3.51 -1.21
CA LYS A 29 -19.71 2.68 -0.36
C LYS A 29 -18.59 3.60 0.15
N PRO A 30 -18.37 3.67 1.47
CA PRO A 30 -17.11 4.21 1.93
C PRO A 30 -16.04 3.36 1.26
N GLN A 31 -15.42 3.91 0.23
CA GLN A 31 -14.24 3.30 -0.29
C GLN A 31 -13.33 3.10 0.91
N ALA A 32 -12.98 1.85 1.17
CA ALA A 32 -11.82 1.57 1.95
C ALA A 32 -10.77 2.59 1.51
N PRO A 33 -10.12 3.31 2.45
CA PRO A 33 -9.16 4.34 2.06
C PRO A 33 -8.31 3.74 0.96
N SER A 34 -8.32 4.36 -0.22
CA SER A 34 -7.47 3.94 -1.33
C SER A 34 -6.12 3.65 -0.72
N PRO A 35 -5.51 2.50 -1.04
CA PRO A 35 -4.18 2.22 -0.51
C PRO A 35 -3.38 3.48 -0.75
N GLN A 36 -3.03 4.16 0.32
CA GLN A 36 -2.15 5.30 0.24
C GLN A 36 -0.96 4.87 -0.60
N PRO A 37 -0.55 5.65 -1.59
CA PRO A 37 0.68 5.36 -2.29
C PRO A 37 1.70 4.99 -1.20
N PRO A 38 2.42 3.86 -1.31
CA PRO A 38 3.31 3.43 -0.27
C PRO A 38 4.14 4.64 0.15
N LYS A 39 4.09 4.98 1.43
CA LYS A 39 4.94 6.04 1.96
C LYS A 39 6.34 5.75 1.45
N PRO A 40 7.02 6.73 0.85
CA PRO A 40 8.39 6.50 0.43
C PRO A 40 9.14 5.93 1.62
N ILE A 41 9.79 4.79 1.41
CA ILE A 41 10.55 4.14 2.48
C ILE A 41 11.63 5.10 2.98
N ASP A 42 11.80 5.16 4.30
CA ASP A 42 12.94 5.84 4.89
C ASP A 42 14.15 4.92 4.79
N CYS A 43 14.94 5.11 3.75
CA CYS A 43 16.13 4.29 3.51
C CYS A 43 17.16 4.40 4.63
N GLY A 44 17.30 5.58 5.24
CA GLY A 44 18.21 5.78 6.35
C GLY A 44 17.85 4.90 7.55
N ALA A 45 16.59 4.97 7.98
CA ALA A 45 16.10 4.18 9.11
C ALA A 45 16.13 2.68 8.83
N ALA A 46 15.68 2.27 7.65
CA ALA A 46 15.67 0.86 7.25
C ALA A 46 17.07 0.28 7.20
N CYS A 47 18.04 1.02 6.65
CA CYS A 47 19.41 0.58 6.55
C CYS A 47 20.12 0.57 7.92
N THR A 48 19.78 1.48 8.82
CA THR A 48 20.30 1.47 10.19
C THR A 48 19.95 0.14 10.87
N THR A 49 18.72 -0.31 10.75
CA THR A 49 18.29 -1.61 11.26
C THR A 49 19.01 -2.77 10.56
N ARG A 50 19.04 -2.73 9.23
CA ARG A 50 19.67 -3.79 8.43
C ARG A 50 21.15 -3.96 8.76
N CYS A 51 21.85 -2.87 8.99
CA CYS A 51 23.28 -2.83 9.23
C CYS A 51 23.68 -2.85 10.71
N SER A 52 22.71 -3.00 11.63
CA SER A 52 22.95 -2.89 13.07
C SER A 52 23.95 -3.90 13.64
N LYS A 53 24.09 -5.06 12.98
CA LYS A 53 25.05 -6.10 13.38
C LYS A 53 26.24 -6.21 12.43
N SER A 54 26.41 -5.25 11.53
CA SER A 54 27.53 -5.27 10.59
C SER A 54 28.83 -4.89 11.30
N SER A 55 29.92 -5.60 10.94
CA SER A 55 31.27 -5.23 11.38
C SER A 55 31.77 -3.95 10.69
N ARG A 56 31.14 -3.54 9.58
CA ARG A 56 31.48 -2.32 8.84
C ARG A 56 30.21 -1.51 8.60
N PRO A 57 29.68 -0.84 9.65
CA PRO A 57 28.37 -0.21 9.55
C PRO A 57 28.31 0.92 8.51
N ASN A 58 29.37 1.69 8.33
CA ASN A 58 29.40 2.77 7.36
C ASN A 58 29.33 2.24 5.93
N LEU A 59 30.08 1.20 5.61
CA LEU A 59 30.05 0.56 4.31
C LEU A 59 28.70 -0.11 4.06
N CYS A 60 28.17 -0.80 5.06
CA CYS A 60 26.85 -1.44 5.00
C CYS A 60 25.76 -0.40 4.73
N ASN A 61 25.73 0.69 5.47
CA ASN A 61 24.73 1.75 5.31
C ASN A 61 24.81 2.40 3.94
N ARG A 62 26.01 2.60 3.41
CA ARG A 62 26.19 3.16 2.05
C ARG A 62 25.62 2.21 0.98
N ALA A 63 25.98 0.95 1.03
CA ALA A 63 25.52 -0.06 0.08
C ALA A 63 24.01 -0.28 0.19
N CYS A 64 23.51 -0.42 1.42
CA CYS A 64 22.09 -0.57 1.69
C CYS A 64 21.29 0.64 1.18
N GLY A 65 21.77 1.85 1.43
CA GLY A 65 21.13 3.09 0.99
C GLY A 65 21.03 3.17 -0.53
N SER A 66 22.08 2.81 -1.24
CA SER A 66 22.06 2.74 -2.71
C SER A 66 21.03 1.73 -3.20
N CYS A 67 21.00 0.53 -2.64
CA CYS A 67 20.04 -0.50 -3.00
C CYS A 67 18.60 -0.10 -2.67
N CYS A 68 18.38 0.51 -1.51
CA CYS A 68 17.08 1.00 -1.11
C CYS A 68 16.55 2.08 -2.06
N ARG A 69 17.39 3.00 -2.48
CA ARG A 69 16.98 4.05 -3.44
C ARG A 69 16.60 3.45 -4.79
N THR A 70 17.26 2.38 -5.20
CA THR A 70 16.97 1.69 -6.46
C THR A 70 15.71 0.83 -6.37
N CYS A 71 15.55 0.09 -5.29
CA CYS A 71 14.51 -0.92 -5.13
C CYS A 71 13.30 -0.46 -4.33
N HIS A 72 13.39 0.66 -3.62
CA HIS A 72 12.36 1.19 -2.74
C HIS A 72 11.93 0.22 -1.63
N CYS A 73 12.80 -0.67 -1.24
CA CYS A 73 12.60 -1.59 -0.13
C CYS A 73 13.92 -2.09 0.43
N VAL A 74 13.88 -2.60 1.66
CA VAL A 74 15.01 -3.25 2.32
C VAL A 74 14.48 -4.51 3.00
N PRO A 75 15.13 -5.67 2.87
CA PRO A 75 14.69 -6.86 3.57
C PRO A 75 14.66 -6.63 5.08
N PRO A 76 13.64 -7.12 5.79
CA PRO A 76 13.54 -6.94 7.24
C PRO A 76 14.63 -7.70 7.99
N GLY A 77 14.93 -7.24 9.19
CA GLY A 77 15.96 -7.85 10.03
C GLY A 77 17.37 -7.45 9.60
N THR A 78 18.35 -8.20 10.07
CA THR A 78 19.78 -7.89 9.88
C THR A 78 20.45 -8.74 8.82
N SER A 79 19.81 -9.82 8.37
CA SER A 79 20.32 -10.71 7.33
C SER A 79 19.18 -11.53 6.74
N GLY A 80 19.37 -12.05 5.54
CA GLY A 80 18.37 -12.87 4.87
C GLY A 80 17.10 -12.12 4.52
N ASN A 81 15.95 -12.80 4.50
CA ASN A 81 14.62 -12.25 4.21
C ASN A 81 14.51 -11.58 2.84
N TYR A 82 15.29 -12.02 1.89
CA TYR A 82 15.38 -11.41 0.55
C TYR A 82 14.08 -11.55 -0.25
N GLU A 83 13.23 -12.50 0.09
CA GLU A 83 11.93 -12.70 -0.52
C GLU A 83 10.99 -11.51 -0.31
N ALA A 84 11.22 -10.73 0.74
CA ALA A 84 10.47 -9.51 1.00
C ALA A 84 10.86 -8.35 0.07
N CYS A 85 12.04 -8.42 -0.56
CA CYS A 85 12.54 -7.40 -1.47
C CYS A 85 13.42 -8.06 -2.55
N PRO A 86 12.82 -8.75 -3.52
CA PRO A 86 13.59 -9.48 -4.56
C PRO A 86 14.54 -8.60 -5.36
N CYS A 87 14.16 -7.36 -5.63
CA CYS A 87 15.01 -6.37 -6.31
C CYS A 87 16.34 -6.18 -5.58
N TYR A 88 16.28 -6.04 -4.28
CA TYR A 88 17.45 -5.85 -3.42
C TYR A 88 18.42 -7.03 -3.52
N PHE A 89 17.90 -8.24 -3.55
CA PHE A 89 18.69 -9.46 -3.69
C PHE A 89 19.34 -9.56 -5.09
N ALA A 90 18.64 -9.08 -6.12
CA ALA A 90 19.07 -9.21 -7.51
C ALA A 90 20.18 -8.23 -7.92
N LEU A 91 20.41 -7.16 -7.15
CA LEU A 91 21.43 -6.17 -7.48
C LEU A 91 22.83 -6.76 -7.25
N THR A 92 23.67 -6.63 -8.29
CA THR A 92 25.03 -7.17 -8.27
C THR A 92 26.05 -6.08 -8.64
N THR A 93 27.31 -6.31 -8.23
CA THR A 93 28.46 -5.51 -8.66
C THR A 93 28.95 -5.98 -10.04
N HIS A 94 29.96 -5.31 -10.59
CA HIS A 94 30.57 -5.68 -11.85
C HIS A 94 31.11 -7.13 -11.90
N ASN A 95 31.45 -7.70 -10.76
CA ASN A 95 31.95 -9.07 -10.64
C ASN A 95 30.85 -10.08 -10.34
N SER A 96 29.60 -9.73 -10.59
CA SER A 96 28.42 -10.59 -10.29
C SER A 96 28.28 -10.99 -8.82
N THR A 97 28.93 -10.24 -7.92
CA THR A 97 28.79 -10.43 -6.47
C THR A 97 27.62 -9.60 -5.98
N ARG A 98 26.89 -10.12 -4.98
CA ARG A 98 25.77 -9.35 -4.40
C ARG A 98 26.24 -7.99 -3.90
N LYS A 99 25.55 -6.95 -4.35
CA LYS A 99 25.86 -5.57 -3.98
C LYS A 99 25.28 -5.19 -2.60
N CYS A 100 24.11 -5.72 -2.27
CA CYS A 100 23.32 -5.28 -1.12
C CYS A 100 23.53 -6.20 0.08
N PRO A 101 23.81 -5.62 1.25
CA PRO A 101 24.07 -6.39 2.46
C PRO A 101 22.86 -7.10 3.04
#